data_7a539711ff840d11afff0ccd8cae5c8a
#
_entry.id   7a539711ff840d11afff0ccd8cae5c8a
#
_cell.length_a   1.000
_cell.length_b   1.000
_cell.length_c   1.000
_cell.angle_alpha   90.00
_cell.angle_beta   90.00
_cell.angle_gamma   90.00
#
_symmetry.space_group_name_H-M   'P 1'
#
loop_
_entity.id
_entity.type
_entity.pdbx_description
1 polymer ?
#
loop_
_entity_poly.entity_id
_entity_poly.type
_entity_poly.pdbx_seq_one_letter_code
_entity_poly.pdbx_strand_id
1 'polypeptide(L)'
;MRRANGTGSIVNLGPNRRNRYAVRVSYLERPGLWKQKYLSYHRTAKEAQEALDKYLASNIPAKSLAVTWGDVYNQWSAKKYAKAGAASIASYKASWARLCVLEKKDMCKVTIDDLQSIIDQDEANGLSKSSISNDKMLMKALFKHATERDIVYKDYSAFVELPGVEAKHEKGAFDDITIRKLENLASSGFPWADTVLMLCYTGFRVSEFLGLTRFSYHSEANYLQGGLKTQAGKNRIVPVHPKIMPYLTKWLSRGGKTIICDDDGNAIPAYKYRPLFSKVMEELGLPSATPHWCRHTAASRMRMAGVDEVAIKRILGHSDGDVTEHYTHVDVSFLAKEIQKVS
;
A
#
# COMPACT_ATOMS: atom_id res chain seq x y z
N MET A 1 -4.42 -34.20 31.30
CA MET A 1 -4.28 -33.31 30.10
C MET A 1 -4.72 -31.91 30.39
N ARG A 2 -3.91 -30.89 30.07
CA ARG A 2 -4.33 -29.47 30.15
C ARG A 2 -5.31 -29.21 29.00
N ARG A 3 -6.50 -28.71 29.31
CA ARG A 3 -7.49 -28.33 28.28
C ARG A 3 -7.10 -27.02 27.60
N ALA A 4 -7.59 -26.81 26.38
CA ALA A 4 -7.37 -25.58 25.65
C ALA A 4 -7.93 -24.36 26.43
N ASN A 5 -7.28 -23.21 26.33
CA ASN A 5 -7.72 -21.98 26.97
C ASN A 5 -9.13 -21.59 26.45
N GLY A 6 -10.03 -21.26 27.37
CA GLY A 6 -11.42 -20.86 27.04
C GLY A 6 -12.47 -21.97 27.20
N THR A 7 -12.08 -23.22 27.38
CA THR A 7 -13.04 -24.34 27.48
C THR A 7 -13.59 -24.59 28.90
N GLY A 8 -13.34 -23.69 29.84
CA GLY A 8 -13.74 -23.85 31.24
C GLY A 8 -12.88 -24.83 32.04
N SER A 9 -13.08 -24.90 33.31
CA SER A 9 -12.34 -25.78 34.23
C SER A 9 -13.23 -26.26 35.37
N ILE A 10 -12.89 -27.46 35.89
CA ILE A 10 -13.47 -27.95 37.12
C ILE A 10 -12.50 -27.65 38.25
N VAL A 11 -12.98 -26.98 39.27
CA VAL A 11 -12.21 -26.56 40.45
C VAL A 11 -12.65 -27.40 41.64
N ASN A 12 -11.69 -28.05 42.32
CA ASN A 12 -11.95 -28.69 43.61
C ASN A 12 -11.85 -27.64 44.72
N LEU A 13 -12.94 -27.41 45.44
CA LEU A 13 -13.07 -26.40 46.49
C LEU A 13 -12.71 -26.93 47.90
N GLY A 14 -12.25 -28.20 47.96
CA GLY A 14 -11.81 -28.83 49.19
C GLY A 14 -12.86 -29.72 49.87
N PRO A 15 -12.41 -30.55 50.87
CA PRO A 15 -13.22 -31.62 51.46
C PRO A 15 -14.35 -31.16 52.36
N ASN A 16 -14.24 -29.94 52.93
CA ASN A 16 -15.19 -29.43 53.95
C ASN A 16 -16.46 -28.80 53.34
N ARG A 17 -16.73 -29.01 52.07
CA ARG A 17 -17.91 -28.47 51.39
C ARG A 17 -18.84 -29.58 50.93
N ARG A 18 -20.17 -29.39 51.11
CA ARG A 18 -21.18 -30.32 50.57
C ARG A 18 -21.06 -30.53 49.08
N ASN A 19 -20.77 -29.47 48.31
CA ASN A 19 -20.48 -29.48 46.89
C ASN A 19 -18.99 -29.15 46.68
N ARG A 20 -18.17 -30.17 46.48
CA ARG A 20 -16.72 -30.06 46.41
C ARG A 20 -16.19 -29.57 45.07
N TYR A 21 -16.98 -29.68 43.99
CA TYR A 21 -16.54 -29.37 42.66
C TYR A 21 -17.37 -28.24 42.07
N ALA A 22 -16.70 -27.26 41.46
CA ALA A 22 -17.34 -26.14 40.79
C ALA A 22 -16.93 -26.09 39.32
N VAL A 23 -17.89 -25.83 38.47
CA VAL A 23 -17.65 -25.54 37.08
C VAL A 23 -17.35 -24.06 36.96
N ARG A 24 -16.16 -23.74 36.43
CA ARG A 24 -15.69 -22.37 36.26
C ARG A 24 -15.42 -22.10 34.78
N VAL A 25 -15.99 -21.02 34.23
CA VAL A 25 -15.81 -20.58 32.87
C VAL A 25 -15.24 -19.18 32.82
N SER A 26 -14.46 -18.93 31.80
CA SER A 26 -13.98 -17.59 31.46
C SER A 26 -14.95 -16.94 30.47
N TYR A 27 -15.24 -15.67 30.68
CA TYR A 27 -16.01 -14.85 29.75
C TYR A 27 -15.31 -13.53 29.51
N LEU A 28 -15.53 -12.98 28.33
CA LEU A 28 -15.00 -11.67 27.94
C LEU A 28 -15.95 -10.59 28.47
N GLU A 29 -15.49 -9.77 29.40
CA GLU A 29 -16.30 -8.65 29.95
C GLU A 29 -16.25 -7.44 29.02
N ARG A 30 -15.07 -7.19 28.43
CA ARG A 30 -14.81 -6.17 27.40
C ARG A 30 -13.54 -6.55 26.64
N PRO A 31 -13.29 -6.03 25.42
CA PRO A 31 -12.11 -6.36 24.64
C PRO A 31 -10.82 -6.34 25.46
N GLY A 32 -10.13 -7.48 25.52
CA GLY A 32 -8.90 -7.68 26.27
C GLY A 32 -9.04 -7.98 27.77
N LEU A 33 -10.26 -7.92 28.38
CA LEU A 33 -10.47 -8.21 29.79
C LEU A 33 -11.30 -9.48 30.00
N TRP A 34 -10.61 -10.58 30.31
CA TRP A 34 -11.22 -11.85 30.64
C TRP A 34 -11.51 -11.95 32.14
N LYS A 35 -12.75 -12.30 32.48
CA LYS A 35 -13.17 -12.62 33.86
C LYS A 35 -13.60 -14.07 33.95
N GLN A 36 -13.58 -14.60 35.17
CA GLN A 36 -14.00 -15.96 35.45
C GLN A 36 -15.25 -15.92 36.36
N LYS A 37 -16.18 -16.82 36.07
CA LYS A 37 -17.35 -17.04 36.92
C LYS A 37 -17.58 -18.52 37.19
N TYR A 38 -18.13 -18.85 38.33
CA TYR A 38 -18.64 -20.17 38.66
C TYR A 38 -20.05 -20.32 38.10
N LEU A 39 -20.28 -21.38 37.31
CA LEU A 39 -21.59 -21.69 36.70
C LEU A 39 -22.45 -22.52 37.63
N SER A 40 -21.85 -23.56 38.29
CA SER A 40 -22.56 -24.52 39.08
C SER A 40 -21.62 -25.21 40.06
N TYR A 41 -22.19 -25.82 41.09
CA TYR A 41 -21.46 -26.55 42.14
C TYR A 41 -22.00 -27.97 42.27
N HIS A 42 -21.13 -28.97 42.34
CA HIS A 42 -21.45 -30.39 42.29
C HIS A 42 -20.76 -31.18 43.40
N ARG A 43 -21.32 -32.33 43.75
CA ARG A 43 -20.75 -33.21 44.79
C ARG A 43 -19.59 -34.02 44.26
N THR A 44 -19.64 -34.43 42.99
CA THR A 44 -18.63 -35.26 42.36
C THR A 44 -17.97 -34.54 41.16
N ALA A 45 -16.74 -34.95 40.85
CA ALA A 45 -16.03 -34.46 39.66
C ALA A 45 -16.73 -34.87 38.38
N LYS A 46 -17.40 -36.03 38.38
CA LYS A 46 -18.15 -36.53 37.20
C LYS A 46 -19.36 -35.65 36.90
N GLU A 47 -20.17 -35.32 37.89
CA GLU A 47 -21.31 -34.38 37.74
C GLU A 47 -20.85 -33.01 37.24
N ALA A 48 -19.75 -32.50 37.79
CA ALA A 48 -19.17 -31.23 37.35
C ALA A 48 -18.69 -31.32 35.89
N GLN A 49 -18.16 -32.47 35.47
CA GLN A 49 -17.75 -32.69 34.08
C GLN A 49 -18.95 -32.74 33.16
N GLU A 50 -19.97 -33.48 33.49
CA GLU A 50 -21.22 -33.56 32.71
C GLU A 50 -21.92 -32.18 32.58
N ALA A 51 -21.91 -31.39 33.67
CA ALA A 51 -22.45 -30.04 33.65
C ALA A 51 -21.61 -29.08 32.76
N LEU A 52 -20.28 -29.22 32.77
CA LEU A 52 -19.41 -28.45 31.92
C LEU A 52 -19.58 -28.86 30.44
N ASP A 53 -19.67 -30.15 30.17
CA ASP A 53 -19.86 -30.65 28.78
C ASP A 53 -21.25 -30.24 28.24
N LYS A 54 -22.31 -30.28 29.09
CA LYS A 54 -23.62 -29.77 28.73
C LYS A 54 -23.62 -28.24 28.50
N TYR A 55 -22.92 -27.49 29.35
CA TYR A 55 -22.72 -26.06 29.12
C TYR A 55 -21.99 -25.74 27.84
N LEU A 56 -20.92 -26.46 27.55
CA LEU A 56 -20.16 -26.30 26.30
C LEU A 56 -21.01 -26.69 25.09
N ALA A 57 -21.79 -27.76 25.19
CA ALA A 57 -22.71 -28.17 24.12
C ALA A 57 -23.85 -27.18 23.87
N SER A 58 -24.37 -26.52 24.95
CA SER A 58 -25.44 -25.53 24.84
C SER A 58 -24.95 -24.13 24.52
N ASN A 59 -23.69 -23.82 24.83
CA ASN A 59 -23.03 -22.53 24.51
C ASN A 59 -22.05 -22.62 23.33
N ILE A 60 -21.97 -23.74 22.63
CA ILE A 60 -21.60 -23.72 21.21
C ILE A 60 -22.76 -22.96 20.55
N PRO A 61 -22.57 -21.72 20.05
CA PRO A 61 -23.62 -21.04 19.31
C PRO A 61 -24.10 -22.02 18.27
N ALA A 62 -25.44 -22.32 18.30
CA ALA A 62 -26.08 -23.24 17.38
C ALA A 62 -25.51 -22.96 15.99
N LYS A 63 -24.72 -23.93 15.46
CA LYS A 63 -24.06 -23.84 14.14
C LYS A 63 -24.09 -22.42 13.58
N SER A 64 -23.33 -21.49 14.12
CA SER A 64 -22.96 -20.34 13.34
C SER A 64 -22.30 -20.98 12.13
N LEU A 65 -22.87 -20.84 10.97
CA LEU A 65 -22.28 -21.26 9.72
C LEU A 65 -20.83 -20.84 9.82
N ALA A 66 -19.93 -21.82 9.88
CA ALA A 66 -18.52 -21.56 10.18
C ALA A 66 -18.08 -20.49 9.19
N VAL A 67 -17.74 -19.30 9.68
CA VAL A 67 -17.37 -18.18 8.81
C VAL A 67 -16.08 -18.58 8.14
N THR A 68 -16.13 -18.77 6.83
CA THR A 68 -14.97 -19.23 6.07
C THR A 68 -14.01 -18.08 5.75
N TRP A 69 -12.79 -18.41 5.37
CA TRP A 69 -11.82 -17.47 4.82
C TRP A 69 -12.42 -16.66 3.65
N GLY A 70 -13.18 -17.32 2.78
CA GLY A 70 -13.88 -16.69 1.67
C GLY A 70 -14.98 -15.74 2.11
N ASP A 71 -15.74 -16.07 3.15
CA ASP A 71 -16.75 -15.18 3.71
C ASP A 71 -16.14 -13.89 4.26
N VAL A 72 -15.01 -14.02 4.99
CA VAL A 72 -14.26 -12.88 5.50
C VAL A 72 -13.76 -11.99 4.36
N TYR A 73 -13.20 -12.59 3.30
CA TYR A 73 -12.78 -11.83 2.12
C TYR A 73 -13.94 -11.11 1.45
N ASN A 74 -15.07 -11.77 1.24
CA ASN A 74 -16.23 -11.19 0.60
C ASN A 74 -16.78 -10.00 1.40
N GLN A 75 -16.89 -10.13 2.72
CA GLN A 75 -17.32 -9.04 3.61
C GLN A 75 -16.33 -7.87 3.62
N TRP A 76 -15.04 -8.16 3.67
CA TRP A 76 -13.98 -7.16 3.67
C TRP A 76 -13.89 -6.45 2.32
N SER A 77 -13.88 -7.20 1.22
CA SER A 77 -13.71 -6.67 -0.12
C SER A 77 -14.88 -5.77 -0.54
N ALA A 78 -16.12 -6.12 -0.21
CA ALA A 78 -17.29 -5.29 -0.48
C ALA A 78 -17.14 -3.86 0.09
N LYS A 79 -16.63 -3.73 1.32
CA LYS A 79 -16.39 -2.42 1.96
C LYS A 79 -15.14 -1.73 1.42
N LYS A 80 -14.07 -2.50 1.17
CA LYS A 80 -12.78 -1.95 0.74
C LYS A 80 -12.84 -1.43 -0.69
N TYR A 81 -13.49 -2.17 -1.59
CA TYR A 81 -13.54 -1.84 -3.02
C TYR A 81 -14.40 -0.62 -3.30
N ALA A 82 -15.42 -0.35 -2.50
CA ALA A 82 -16.22 0.88 -2.60
C ALA A 82 -15.39 2.18 -2.43
N LYS A 83 -14.21 2.09 -1.79
CA LYS A 83 -13.34 3.24 -1.49
C LYS A 83 -11.96 3.15 -2.16
N ALA A 84 -11.65 2.05 -2.83
CA ALA A 84 -10.33 1.80 -3.41
C ALA A 84 -10.29 2.16 -4.89
N GLY A 85 -9.15 2.67 -5.35
CA GLY A 85 -8.91 2.89 -6.78
C GLY A 85 -8.67 1.57 -7.54
N ALA A 86 -8.92 1.57 -8.85
CA ALA A 86 -8.84 0.40 -9.71
C ALA A 86 -7.53 -0.39 -9.58
N ALA A 87 -6.39 0.28 -9.50
CA ALA A 87 -5.08 -0.37 -9.34
C ALA A 87 -4.95 -1.15 -8.02
N SER A 88 -5.48 -0.59 -6.91
CA SER A 88 -5.49 -1.28 -5.62
C SER A 88 -6.42 -2.49 -5.63
N ILE A 89 -7.59 -2.36 -6.26
CA ILE A 89 -8.53 -3.48 -6.45
C ILE A 89 -7.88 -4.60 -7.26
N ALA A 90 -7.19 -4.27 -8.36
CA ALA A 90 -6.47 -5.25 -9.16
C ALA A 90 -5.39 -5.99 -8.34
N SER A 91 -4.63 -5.27 -7.51
CA SER A 91 -3.63 -5.86 -6.60
C SER A 91 -4.27 -6.81 -5.59
N TYR A 92 -5.37 -6.40 -4.93
CA TYR A 92 -6.09 -7.26 -3.99
C TYR A 92 -6.66 -8.51 -4.65
N LYS A 93 -7.22 -8.38 -5.86
CA LYS A 93 -7.73 -9.53 -6.63
C LYS A 93 -6.60 -10.49 -7.02
N ALA A 94 -5.45 -9.99 -7.43
CA ALA A 94 -4.29 -10.81 -7.74
C ALA A 94 -3.78 -11.57 -6.51
N SER A 95 -3.74 -10.93 -5.34
CA SER A 95 -3.41 -11.61 -4.07
C SER A 95 -4.48 -12.64 -3.70
N TRP A 96 -5.77 -12.29 -3.84
CA TRP A 96 -6.85 -13.23 -3.55
C TRP A 96 -6.80 -14.49 -4.42
N ALA A 97 -6.45 -14.37 -5.69
CA ALA A 97 -6.32 -15.53 -6.59
C ALA A 97 -5.33 -16.60 -6.07
N ARG A 98 -4.34 -16.20 -5.24
CA ARG A 98 -3.41 -17.12 -4.57
C ARG A 98 -3.95 -17.58 -3.21
N LEU A 99 -4.57 -16.70 -2.45
CA LEU A 99 -5.11 -16.98 -1.12
C LEU A 99 -6.43 -17.76 -1.14
N CYS A 100 -7.13 -17.83 -2.27
CA CYS A 100 -8.43 -18.51 -2.41
C CYS A 100 -8.34 -20.03 -2.21
N VAL A 101 -7.14 -20.61 -2.17
CA VAL A 101 -6.93 -22.03 -1.79
C VAL A 101 -7.52 -22.33 -0.41
N LEU A 102 -7.58 -21.34 0.48
CA LEU A 102 -8.19 -21.44 1.81
C LEU A 102 -9.69 -21.04 1.82
N GLU A 103 -10.30 -20.70 0.69
CA GLU A 103 -11.64 -20.11 0.60
C GLU A 103 -12.70 -20.81 1.44
N LYS A 104 -12.70 -22.17 1.40
CA LYS A 104 -13.67 -23.01 2.12
C LYS A 104 -13.24 -23.33 3.55
N LYS A 105 -12.05 -22.95 3.98
CA LYS A 105 -11.54 -23.25 5.32
C LYS A 105 -12.21 -22.32 6.34
N ASP A 106 -12.63 -22.90 7.46
CA ASP A 106 -13.13 -22.15 8.62
C ASP A 106 -12.05 -21.16 9.10
N MET A 107 -12.39 -19.88 9.19
CA MET A 107 -11.45 -18.82 9.57
C MET A 107 -10.81 -19.05 10.94
N CYS A 108 -11.53 -19.68 11.87
CA CYS A 108 -11.00 -20.04 13.19
C CYS A 108 -9.96 -21.18 13.13
N LYS A 109 -9.91 -21.92 12.04
CA LYS A 109 -8.99 -23.06 11.84
C LYS A 109 -7.83 -22.74 10.91
N VAL A 110 -7.74 -21.52 10.40
CA VAL A 110 -6.58 -21.08 9.62
C VAL A 110 -5.38 -20.97 10.56
N THR A 111 -4.29 -21.65 10.23
CA THR A 111 -3.06 -21.70 11.01
C THR A 111 -1.93 -20.88 10.38
N ILE A 112 -0.84 -20.73 11.10
CA ILE A 112 0.38 -20.11 10.56
C ILE A 112 0.90 -20.94 9.39
N ASP A 113 0.90 -22.27 9.52
CA ASP A 113 1.41 -23.19 8.49
C ASP A 113 0.62 -23.08 7.18
N ASP A 114 -0.71 -22.90 7.26
CA ASP A 114 -1.53 -22.66 6.07
C ASP A 114 -1.12 -21.39 5.33
N LEU A 115 -0.86 -20.32 6.07
CA LEU A 115 -0.48 -19.03 5.50
C LEU A 115 0.94 -19.04 4.97
N GLN A 116 1.87 -19.66 5.73
CA GLN A 116 3.27 -19.76 5.36
C GLN A 116 3.44 -20.61 4.10
N SER A 117 2.71 -21.74 4.00
CA SER A 117 2.78 -22.60 2.81
C SER A 117 2.41 -21.88 1.51
N ILE A 118 1.50 -20.91 1.56
CA ILE A 118 1.19 -20.08 0.38
C ILE A 118 2.37 -19.17 0.02
N ILE A 119 2.98 -18.54 1.00
CA ILE A 119 4.14 -17.67 0.80
C ILE A 119 5.32 -18.47 0.22
N ASP A 120 5.58 -19.64 0.78
CA ASP A 120 6.67 -20.53 0.35
C ASP A 120 6.43 -21.05 -1.08
N GLN A 121 5.18 -21.37 -1.41
CA GLN A 121 4.77 -21.75 -2.76
C GLN A 121 4.94 -20.62 -3.76
N ASP A 122 4.57 -19.39 -3.38
CA ASP A 122 4.71 -18.21 -4.22
C ASP A 122 6.18 -17.86 -4.47
N GLU A 123 7.04 -18.05 -3.46
CA GLU A 123 8.49 -17.94 -3.60
C GLU A 123 9.05 -19.00 -4.56
N ALA A 124 8.67 -20.27 -4.37
CA ALA A 124 9.08 -21.37 -5.23
C ALA A 124 8.63 -21.16 -6.70
N ASN A 125 7.48 -20.52 -6.91
CA ASN A 125 6.98 -20.14 -8.23
C ASN A 125 7.69 -18.89 -8.82
N GLY A 126 8.66 -18.31 -8.12
CA GLY A 126 9.46 -17.19 -8.57
C GLY A 126 8.71 -15.84 -8.56
N LEU A 127 7.66 -15.69 -7.77
CA LEU A 127 6.95 -14.43 -7.63
C LEU A 127 7.88 -13.35 -7.05
N SER A 128 7.67 -12.11 -7.49
CA SER A 128 8.40 -10.98 -6.93
C SER A 128 8.07 -10.77 -5.45
N LYS A 129 9.05 -10.37 -4.65
CA LYS A 129 8.85 -10.05 -3.24
C LYS A 129 7.72 -9.03 -3.03
N SER A 130 7.56 -8.08 -3.92
CA SER A 130 6.47 -7.10 -3.85
C SER A 130 5.10 -7.78 -3.94
N SER A 131 4.96 -8.79 -4.81
CA SER A 131 3.73 -9.60 -4.94
C SER A 131 3.48 -10.39 -3.66
N ILE A 132 4.48 -11.09 -3.15
CA ILE A 132 4.40 -11.85 -1.90
C ILE A 132 4.08 -10.95 -0.70
N SER A 133 4.67 -9.74 -0.64
CA SER A 133 4.34 -8.75 0.40
C SER A 133 2.89 -8.28 0.32
N ASN A 134 2.32 -8.17 -0.89
CA ASN A 134 0.90 -7.85 -1.07
C ASN A 134 0.00 -8.97 -0.55
N ASP A 135 0.40 -10.23 -0.69
CA ASP A 135 -0.33 -11.38 -0.16
C ASP A 135 -0.39 -11.33 1.37
N LYS A 136 0.76 -11.14 2.02
CA LYS A 136 0.81 -10.93 3.47
C LYS A 136 -0.01 -9.71 3.91
N MET A 137 -0.02 -8.64 3.13
CA MET A 137 -0.82 -7.45 3.42
C MET A 137 -2.33 -7.76 3.36
N LEU A 138 -2.77 -8.58 2.40
CA LEU A 138 -4.17 -9.04 2.33
C LEU A 138 -4.49 -9.97 3.49
N MET A 139 -3.62 -10.93 3.84
CA MET A 139 -3.79 -11.80 5.02
C MET A 139 -4.03 -10.95 6.29
N LYS A 140 -3.16 -9.95 6.53
CA LYS A 140 -3.32 -9.02 7.67
C LYS A 140 -4.66 -8.28 7.65
N ALA A 141 -5.09 -7.83 6.47
CA ALA A 141 -6.36 -7.12 6.34
C ALA A 141 -7.56 -8.02 6.67
N LEU A 142 -7.51 -9.30 6.28
CA LEU A 142 -8.56 -10.28 6.56
C LEU A 142 -8.59 -10.67 8.04
N PHE A 143 -7.43 -10.92 8.66
CA PHE A 143 -7.36 -11.19 10.10
C PHE A 143 -7.83 -10.00 10.93
N LYS A 144 -7.42 -8.78 10.57
CA LYS A 144 -7.90 -7.56 11.21
C LYS A 144 -9.43 -7.47 11.11
N HIS A 145 -10.00 -7.70 9.92
CA HIS A 145 -11.45 -7.67 9.72
C HIS A 145 -12.18 -8.73 10.55
N ALA A 146 -11.61 -9.93 10.66
CA ALA A 146 -12.17 -11.02 11.44
C ALA A 146 -12.06 -10.76 12.95
N THR A 147 -10.93 -10.20 13.43
CA THR A 147 -10.75 -9.84 14.84
C THR A 147 -11.70 -8.72 15.28
N GLU A 148 -11.89 -7.70 14.44
CA GLU A 148 -12.85 -6.61 14.69
C GLU A 148 -14.32 -7.08 14.83
N ARG A 149 -14.61 -8.33 14.44
CA ARG A 149 -15.95 -8.96 14.48
C ARG A 149 -16.02 -10.17 15.39
N ASP A 150 -15.03 -10.36 16.24
CA ASP A 150 -14.95 -11.48 17.17
C ASP A 150 -15.03 -12.87 16.49
N ILE A 151 -14.72 -12.95 15.19
CA ILE A 151 -14.63 -14.22 14.45
C ILE A 151 -13.37 -14.98 14.87
N VAL A 152 -12.24 -14.27 15.04
CA VAL A 152 -10.98 -14.82 15.55
C VAL A 152 -10.41 -13.94 16.64
N TYR A 153 -9.66 -14.54 17.56
CA TYR A 153 -9.03 -13.82 18.70
C TYR A 153 -7.54 -13.57 18.51
N LYS A 154 -6.92 -14.19 17.51
CA LYS A 154 -5.49 -14.08 17.26
C LYS A 154 -5.23 -13.86 15.78
N ASP A 155 -4.38 -12.89 15.49
CA ASP A 155 -3.89 -12.63 14.14
C ASP A 155 -2.64 -13.47 13.86
N TYR A 156 -2.82 -14.56 13.11
CA TYR A 156 -1.73 -15.43 12.69
C TYR A 156 -0.90 -14.84 11.54
N SER A 157 -1.44 -13.91 10.78
CA SER A 157 -0.72 -13.27 9.68
C SER A 157 0.49 -12.44 10.12
N ALA A 158 0.50 -12.02 11.39
CA ALA A 158 1.63 -11.30 11.99
C ALA A 158 2.91 -12.15 12.03
N PHE A 159 2.77 -13.47 12.18
CA PHE A 159 3.86 -14.43 12.34
C PHE A 159 4.34 -15.05 11.02
N VAL A 160 3.66 -14.76 9.92
CA VAL A 160 4.08 -15.20 8.59
C VAL A 160 5.39 -14.52 8.24
N GLU A 161 6.36 -15.29 7.79
CA GLU A 161 7.67 -14.78 7.38
C GLU A 161 7.68 -14.50 5.88
N LEU A 162 8.35 -13.44 5.49
CA LEU A 162 8.56 -13.10 4.07
C LEU A 162 9.95 -13.57 3.65
N PRO A 163 10.10 -13.99 2.37
CA PRO A 163 11.39 -14.38 1.84
C PRO A 163 12.47 -13.31 2.10
N GLY A 164 13.67 -13.75 2.41
CA GLY A 164 14.85 -12.90 2.52
C GLY A 164 15.09 -12.09 1.24
N VAL A 165 15.69 -10.93 1.36
CA VAL A 165 15.77 -9.99 0.24
C VAL A 165 17.17 -9.75 -0.20
N GLU A 166 17.45 -10.06 -1.42
CA GLU A 166 18.30 -9.21 -2.24
C GLU A 166 17.41 -8.16 -2.93
N ALA A 167 17.68 -6.89 -2.69
CA ALA A 167 16.99 -5.79 -3.37
C ALA A 167 17.41 -5.79 -4.84
N LYS A 168 16.64 -6.47 -5.70
CA LYS A 168 16.91 -6.58 -7.15
C LYS A 168 16.70 -5.28 -7.94
N HIS A 169 16.23 -4.22 -7.32
CA HIS A 169 16.04 -2.94 -7.98
C HIS A 169 16.76 -1.84 -7.20
N GLU A 170 17.93 -1.46 -7.68
CA GLU A 170 18.51 -0.18 -7.29
C GLU A 170 17.49 0.93 -7.59
N LYS A 171 17.25 1.76 -6.59
CA LYS A 171 16.50 3.01 -6.78
C LYS A 171 17.43 3.94 -7.55
N GLY A 172 17.50 3.79 -8.86
CA GLY A 172 18.39 4.55 -9.70
C GLY A 172 17.95 6.01 -9.86
N ALA A 173 18.92 6.87 -9.99
CA ALA A 173 18.78 8.23 -10.48
C ALA A 173 19.77 8.42 -11.62
N PHE A 174 19.42 9.27 -12.59
CA PHE A 174 20.37 9.62 -13.66
C PHE A 174 21.43 10.56 -13.13
N ASP A 175 22.67 10.28 -13.50
CA ASP A 175 23.79 11.17 -13.23
C ASP A 175 23.81 12.37 -14.20
N ASP A 176 24.69 13.33 -13.95
CA ASP A 176 24.79 14.54 -14.77
C ASP A 176 25.25 14.24 -16.21
N ILE A 177 26.00 13.15 -16.44
CA ILE A 177 26.41 12.73 -17.78
C ILE A 177 25.18 12.25 -18.56
N THR A 178 24.36 11.43 -17.93
CA THR A 178 23.10 10.95 -18.52
C THR A 178 22.11 12.09 -18.79
N ILE A 179 22.01 13.05 -17.87
CA ILE A 179 21.15 14.22 -18.08
C ILE A 179 21.62 15.05 -19.29
N ARG A 180 22.93 15.29 -19.44
CA ARG A 180 23.47 15.99 -20.63
C ARG A 180 23.20 15.22 -21.92
N LYS A 181 23.35 13.89 -21.93
CA LYS A 181 22.97 13.07 -23.08
C LYS A 181 21.50 13.20 -23.41
N LEU A 182 20.63 13.17 -22.39
CA LEU A 182 19.18 13.35 -22.56
C LEU A 182 18.83 14.75 -23.07
N GLU A 183 19.51 15.80 -22.60
CA GLU A 183 19.39 17.17 -23.13
C GLU A 183 19.74 17.23 -24.62
N ASN A 184 20.84 16.56 -25.02
CA ASN A 184 21.24 16.48 -26.43
C ASN A 184 20.22 15.71 -27.28
N LEU A 185 19.70 14.58 -26.79
CA LEU A 185 18.65 13.83 -27.48
C LEU A 185 17.35 14.66 -27.62
N ALA A 186 16.96 15.38 -26.58
CA ALA A 186 15.78 16.24 -26.63
C ALA A 186 15.95 17.41 -27.63
N SER A 187 17.14 18.03 -27.66
CA SER A 187 17.46 19.14 -28.58
C SER A 187 17.60 18.69 -30.03
N SER A 188 18.07 17.46 -30.30
CA SER A 188 18.12 16.87 -31.62
C SER A 188 16.77 16.41 -32.17
N GLY A 189 15.71 16.48 -31.31
CA GLY A 189 14.37 16.04 -31.70
C GLY A 189 14.14 14.53 -31.63
N PHE A 190 14.98 13.80 -30.88
CA PHE A 190 14.72 12.37 -30.64
C PHE A 190 13.33 12.16 -30.04
N PRO A 191 12.50 11.27 -30.57
CA PRO A 191 11.13 11.13 -30.15
C PRO A 191 11.00 10.87 -28.65
N TRP A 192 10.17 11.66 -27.95
CA TRP A 192 9.85 11.53 -26.53
C TRP A 192 10.98 11.88 -25.53
N ALA A 193 12.20 12.16 -25.99
CA ALA A 193 13.31 12.54 -25.11
C ALA A 193 13.00 13.83 -24.33
N ASP A 194 12.32 14.79 -24.98
CA ASP A 194 11.84 16.01 -24.34
C ASP A 194 10.88 15.75 -23.15
N THR A 195 10.01 14.77 -23.27
CA THR A 195 9.07 14.40 -22.18
C THR A 195 9.78 13.74 -21.01
N VAL A 196 10.80 12.93 -21.28
CA VAL A 196 11.65 12.32 -20.24
C VAL A 196 12.44 13.41 -19.51
N LEU A 197 13.00 14.37 -20.24
CA LEU A 197 13.70 15.51 -19.66
C LEU A 197 12.76 16.34 -18.78
N MET A 198 11.55 16.64 -19.24
CA MET A 198 10.53 17.33 -18.45
C MET A 198 10.19 16.58 -17.15
N LEU A 199 10.10 15.24 -17.18
CA LEU A 199 9.91 14.43 -15.98
C LEU A 199 11.09 14.56 -15.00
N CYS A 200 12.33 14.62 -15.48
CA CYS A 200 13.53 14.79 -14.65
C CYS A 200 13.62 16.16 -13.97
N TYR A 201 13.06 17.20 -14.58
CA TYR A 201 13.06 18.56 -14.01
C TYR A 201 11.83 18.85 -13.15
N THR A 202 10.69 18.23 -13.42
CA THR A 202 9.45 18.48 -12.67
C THR A 202 9.24 17.53 -11.49
N GLY A 203 9.82 16.33 -11.54
CA GLY A 203 9.64 15.30 -10.54
C GLY A 203 8.20 14.78 -10.39
N PHE A 204 7.31 15.03 -11.35
CA PHE A 204 5.98 14.43 -11.37
C PHE A 204 6.04 12.89 -11.45
N ARG A 205 5.06 12.20 -10.88
CA ARG A 205 4.86 10.79 -11.24
C ARG A 205 4.34 10.71 -12.68
N VAL A 206 4.71 9.67 -13.41
CA VAL A 206 4.36 9.56 -14.84
C VAL A 206 2.86 9.73 -15.10
N SER A 207 2.01 9.13 -14.28
CA SER A 207 0.55 9.26 -14.42
C SER A 207 0.02 10.67 -14.11
N GLU A 208 0.68 11.40 -13.23
CA GLU A 208 0.36 12.80 -12.92
C GLU A 208 0.79 13.70 -14.07
N PHE A 209 1.99 13.49 -14.58
CA PHE A 209 2.54 14.23 -15.71
C PHE A 209 1.69 14.11 -16.99
N LEU A 210 1.33 12.88 -17.34
CA LEU A 210 0.48 12.60 -18.51
C LEU A 210 -0.97 13.09 -18.34
N GLY A 211 -1.41 13.32 -17.12
CA GLY A 211 -2.73 13.88 -16.81
C GLY A 211 -2.78 15.41 -16.78
N LEU A 212 -1.64 16.11 -16.91
CA LEU A 212 -1.62 17.58 -16.93
C LEU A 212 -2.33 18.10 -18.17
N THR A 213 -3.25 19.04 -18.00
CA THR A 213 -3.94 19.73 -19.07
C THR A 213 -3.34 21.11 -19.30
N ARG A 214 -3.74 21.80 -20.40
CA ARG A 214 -3.34 23.18 -20.63
C ARG A 214 -3.67 24.10 -19.45
N PHE A 215 -4.75 23.81 -18.70
CA PHE A 215 -5.16 24.58 -17.52
C PHE A 215 -4.28 24.30 -16.29
N SER A 216 -3.45 23.26 -16.35
CA SER A 216 -2.44 22.99 -15.33
C SER A 216 -1.23 23.92 -15.41
N TYR A 217 -1.03 24.61 -16.53
CA TYR A 217 0.06 25.57 -16.70
C TYR A 217 -0.42 27.01 -16.42
N HIS A 218 0.23 27.65 -15.49
CA HIS A 218 0.00 29.04 -15.08
C HIS A 218 1.12 29.92 -15.62
N SER A 219 0.89 30.54 -16.78
CA SER A 219 1.92 31.27 -17.53
C SER A 219 2.46 32.51 -16.81
N GLU A 220 1.62 33.24 -16.07
CA GLU A 220 2.01 34.50 -15.38
C GLU A 220 3.08 34.20 -14.30
N ALA A 221 2.92 33.11 -13.55
CA ALA A 221 3.83 32.74 -12.46
C ALA A 221 4.72 31.54 -12.83
N ASN A 222 4.69 31.08 -14.08
CA ASN A 222 5.51 30.03 -14.68
C ASN A 222 5.62 28.75 -13.85
N TYR A 223 4.48 28.13 -13.54
CA TYR A 223 4.43 26.86 -12.83
C TYR A 223 3.37 25.92 -13.41
N LEU A 224 3.56 24.64 -13.15
CA LEU A 224 2.58 23.57 -13.38
C LEU A 224 1.88 23.24 -12.07
N GLN A 225 0.56 23.11 -12.10
CA GLN A 225 -0.23 22.63 -10.98
C GLN A 225 -0.82 21.26 -11.27
N GLY A 226 -0.51 20.28 -10.39
CA GLY A 226 -0.98 18.91 -10.61
C GLY A 226 -0.70 17.99 -9.44
N GLY A 227 -1.10 16.74 -9.61
CA GLY A 227 -0.95 15.67 -8.61
C GLY A 227 -2.28 15.10 -8.16
N LEU A 228 -2.38 13.76 -8.06
CA LEU A 228 -3.65 13.06 -7.85
C LEU A 228 -3.61 12.04 -6.70
N LYS A 229 -2.44 11.53 -6.33
CA LYS A 229 -2.36 10.25 -5.62
C LYS A 229 -2.35 10.33 -4.09
N THR A 230 -1.89 11.43 -3.52
CA THR A 230 -1.79 11.61 -2.05
C THR A 230 -2.32 12.97 -1.66
N GLN A 231 -2.82 13.13 -0.44
CA GLN A 231 -3.31 14.43 0.05
C GLN A 231 -2.24 15.52 -0.08
N ALA A 232 -0.99 15.24 0.32
CA ALA A 232 0.13 16.16 0.20
C ALA A 232 0.59 16.43 -1.25
N GLY A 233 0.30 15.52 -2.17
CA GLY A 233 0.65 15.66 -3.60
C GLY A 233 -0.45 16.26 -4.45
N LYS A 234 -1.66 16.43 -3.90
CA LYS A 234 -2.81 16.93 -4.65
C LYS A 234 -2.65 18.44 -4.92
N ASN A 235 -2.81 18.82 -6.20
CA ASN A 235 -2.71 20.21 -6.65
C ASN A 235 -1.40 20.93 -6.27
N ARG A 236 -0.28 20.17 -6.17
CA ARG A 236 1.00 20.79 -5.85
C ARG A 236 1.50 21.70 -6.97
N ILE A 237 2.23 22.71 -6.57
CA ILE A 237 2.87 23.68 -7.45
C ILE A 237 4.28 23.17 -7.79
N VAL A 238 4.58 23.08 -9.07
CA VAL A 238 5.90 22.71 -9.61
C VAL A 238 6.35 23.82 -10.53
N PRO A 239 7.30 24.67 -10.14
CA PRO A 239 7.82 25.73 -11.00
C PRO A 239 8.48 25.13 -12.25
N VAL A 240 8.32 25.80 -13.39
CA VAL A 240 8.90 25.36 -14.66
C VAL A 240 10.34 25.86 -14.74
N HIS A 241 11.29 24.91 -14.81
CA HIS A 241 12.69 25.24 -15.00
C HIS A 241 12.94 25.77 -16.43
N PRO A 242 13.80 26.82 -16.62
CA PRO A 242 14.06 27.40 -17.95
C PRO A 242 14.46 26.38 -19.02
N LYS A 243 15.25 25.37 -18.69
CA LYS A 243 15.71 24.33 -19.62
C LYS A 243 14.58 23.51 -20.25
N ILE A 244 13.45 23.35 -19.59
CA ILE A 244 12.30 22.59 -20.12
C ILE A 244 11.22 23.47 -20.72
N MET A 245 11.34 24.78 -20.61
CA MET A 245 10.36 25.72 -21.12
C MET A 245 10.11 25.60 -22.64
N PRO A 246 11.15 25.46 -23.51
CA PRO A 246 10.93 25.28 -24.93
C PRO A 246 10.10 24.04 -25.27
N TYR A 247 10.32 22.95 -24.55
CA TYR A 247 9.58 21.69 -24.76
C TYR A 247 8.16 21.80 -24.24
N LEU A 248 7.94 22.43 -23.08
CA LEU A 248 6.60 22.68 -22.57
C LEU A 248 5.79 23.51 -23.56
N THR A 249 6.36 24.61 -24.10
CA THR A 249 5.72 25.45 -25.10
C THR A 249 5.36 24.66 -26.36
N LYS A 250 6.29 23.84 -26.87
CA LYS A 250 6.06 22.93 -28.01
C LYS A 250 4.85 22.01 -27.75
N TRP A 251 4.77 21.39 -26.59
CA TRP A 251 3.67 20.49 -26.27
C TRP A 251 2.34 21.23 -26.03
N LEU A 252 2.36 22.41 -25.44
CA LEU A 252 1.17 23.28 -25.26
C LEU A 252 0.59 23.72 -26.62
N SER A 253 1.46 24.02 -27.61
CA SER A 253 1.03 24.45 -28.96
C SER A 253 0.29 23.37 -29.76
N ARG A 254 0.40 22.09 -29.36
CA ARG A 254 -0.36 20.98 -29.98
C ARG A 254 -1.87 21.03 -29.71
N GLY A 255 -2.29 21.75 -28.66
CA GLY A 255 -3.71 21.95 -28.36
C GLY A 255 -4.49 20.71 -27.95
N GLY A 256 -3.79 19.64 -27.48
CA GLY A 256 -4.43 18.39 -27.07
C GLY A 256 -5.24 18.49 -25.76
N LYS A 257 -5.95 17.41 -25.41
CA LYS A 257 -6.70 17.27 -24.16
C LYS A 257 -5.79 17.36 -22.93
N THR A 258 -4.57 16.83 -23.06
CA THR A 258 -3.50 16.95 -22.09
C THR A 258 -2.29 17.63 -22.70
N ILE A 259 -1.38 18.16 -21.91
CA ILE A 259 -0.14 18.79 -22.39
C ILE A 259 0.62 17.78 -23.24
N ILE A 260 0.86 16.58 -22.71
CA ILE A 260 1.46 15.47 -23.44
C ILE A 260 0.33 14.65 -24.05
N CYS A 261 0.23 14.63 -25.34
CA CYS A 261 -0.84 13.98 -26.10
C CYS A 261 -0.29 13.18 -27.28
N ASP A 262 -1.11 12.28 -27.83
CA ASP A 262 -0.83 11.60 -29.10
C ASP A 262 -1.04 12.56 -30.30
N ASP A 263 -0.84 12.06 -31.52
CA ASP A 263 -0.95 12.88 -32.72
C ASP A 263 -2.40 13.32 -33.01
N ASP A 264 -3.38 12.63 -32.47
CA ASP A 264 -4.79 12.99 -32.53
C ASP A 264 -5.23 13.94 -31.38
N GLY A 265 -4.29 14.37 -30.52
CA GLY A 265 -4.54 15.25 -29.36
C GLY A 265 -5.19 14.53 -28.17
N ASN A 266 -5.23 13.20 -28.14
CA ASN A 266 -5.81 12.47 -27.04
C ASN A 266 -4.76 12.24 -25.93
N ALA A 267 -5.26 12.09 -24.69
CA ALA A 267 -4.44 11.75 -23.54
C ALA A 267 -3.78 10.37 -23.71
N ILE A 268 -2.50 10.27 -23.37
CA ILE A 268 -1.73 9.04 -23.44
C ILE A 268 -1.76 8.36 -22.07
N PRO A 269 -2.34 7.15 -21.93
CA PRO A 269 -2.29 6.41 -20.69
C PRO A 269 -0.88 5.89 -20.42
N ALA A 270 -0.51 5.76 -19.13
CA ALA A 270 0.83 5.39 -18.72
C ALA A 270 1.34 4.06 -19.34
N TYR A 271 0.47 3.10 -19.61
CA TYR A 271 0.87 1.84 -20.24
C TYR A 271 1.30 2.02 -21.71
N LYS A 272 0.73 2.99 -22.44
CA LYS A 272 1.16 3.35 -23.81
C LYS A 272 2.42 4.20 -23.80
N TYR A 273 2.62 5.03 -22.77
CA TYR A 273 3.82 5.85 -22.65
C TYR A 273 5.07 5.04 -22.29
N ARG A 274 4.94 3.95 -21.50
CA ARG A 274 6.08 3.13 -21.08
C ARG A 274 6.97 2.64 -22.23
N PRO A 275 6.45 2.05 -23.32
CA PRO A 275 7.30 1.66 -24.47
C PRO A 275 8.03 2.84 -25.11
N LEU A 276 7.41 4.03 -25.16
CA LEU A 276 8.01 5.24 -25.68
C LEU A 276 9.18 5.72 -24.81
N PHE A 277 8.98 5.68 -23.49
CA PHE A 277 10.04 5.93 -22.52
C PHE A 277 11.19 4.91 -22.64
N SER A 278 10.88 3.61 -22.79
CA SER A 278 11.90 2.56 -22.91
C SER A 278 12.81 2.79 -24.12
N LYS A 279 12.29 3.25 -25.26
CA LYS A 279 13.11 3.59 -26.44
C LYS A 279 14.13 4.69 -26.14
N VAL A 280 13.77 5.71 -25.36
CA VAL A 280 14.71 6.74 -24.91
C VAL A 280 15.78 6.16 -23.98
N MET A 281 15.38 5.23 -23.10
CA MET A 281 16.31 4.57 -22.18
C MET A 281 17.28 3.64 -22.90
N GLU A 282 16.84 2.93 -23.93
CA GLU A 282 17.68 2.11 -24.80
C GLU A 282 18.75 2.96 -25.47
N GLU A 283 18.38 4.12 -26.03
CA GLU A 283 19.31 5.06 -26.64
C GLU A 283 20.34 5.63 -25.64
N LEU A 284 19.94 5.81 -24.38
CA LEU A 284 20.83 6.23 -23.29
C LEU A 284 21.69 5.08 -22.73
N GLY A 285 21.48 3.83 -23.17
CA GLY A 285 22.17 2.65 -22.64
C GLY A 285 21.67 2.22 -21.24
N LEU A 286 20.44 2.57 -20.88
CA LEU A 286 19.83 2.33 -19.55
C LEU A 286 18.50 1.55 -19.65
N PRO A 287 18.44 0.37 -20.29
CA PRO A 287 17.17 -0.32 -20.61
C PRO A 287 16.37 -0.74 -19.37
N SER A 288 17.00 -0.84 -18.20
CA SER A 288 16.33 -1.19 -16.94
C SER A 288 15.70 0.00 -16.22
N ALA A 289 15.98 1.24 -16.67
CA ALA A 289 15.47 2.43 -16.01
C ALA A 289 13.95 2.57 -16.20
N THR A 290 13.29 3.07 -15.20
CA THR A 290 11.84 3.28 -15.19
C THR A 290 11.51 4.76 -15.05
N PRO A 291 10.29 5.22 -15.44
CA PRO A 291 9.90 6.62 -15.26
C PRO A 291 10.02 7.14 -13.81
N HIS A 292 10.07 6.24 -12.83
CA HIS A 292 10.29 6.63 -11.44
C HIS A 292 11.71 7.13 -11.15
N TRP A 293 12.69 6.69 -11.97
CA TRP A 293 14.07 7.21 -11.93
C TRP A 293 14.10 8.72 -12.20
N CYS A 294 13.28 9.23 -13.12
CA CYS A 294 13.21 10.68 -13.38
C CYS A 294 12.86 11.46 -12.10
N ARG A 295 11.93 10.95 -11.31
CA ARG A 295 11.56 11.59 -10.05
C ARG A 295 12.66 11.49 -8.98
N HIS A 296 13.37 10.35 -8.92
CA HIS A 296 14.55 10.23 -8.06
C HIS A 296 15.66 11.18 -8.50
N THR A 297 15.86 11.32 -9.81
CA THR A 297 16.79 12.30 -10.40
C THR A 297 16.43 13.73 -10.00
N ALA A 298 15.16 14.12 -10.15
CA ALA A 298 14.69 15.43 -9.69
C ALA A 298 15.00 15.67 -8.21
N ALA A 299 14.71 14.70 -7.35
CA ALA A 299 14.98 14.79 -5.91
C ALA A 299 16.47 14.93 -5.62
N SER A 300 17.30 14.09 -6.24
CA SER A 300 18.76 14.10 -6.00
C SER A 300 19.40 15.38 -6.52
N ARG A 301 19.04 15.84 -7.72
CA ARG A 301 19.58 17.07 -8.30
C ARG A 301 19.18 18.31 -7.50
N MET A 302 17.94 18.42 -7.04
CA MET A 302 17.54 19.50 -6.15
C MET A 302 18.35 19.51 -4.86
N ARG A 303 18.59 18.35 -4.23
CA ARG A 303 19.44 18.27 -3.03
C ARG A 303 20.89 18.67 -3.30
N MET A 304 21.48 18.14 -4.37
CA MET A 304 22.86 18.46 -4.76
C MET A 304 23.04 19.95 -5.09
N ALA A 305 22.02 20.59 -5.64
CA ALA A 305 22.00 22.02 -5.93
C ALA A 305 21.72 22.91 -4.70
N GLY A 306 21.55 22.32 -3.51
CA GLY A 306 21.26 23.07 -2.28
C GLY A 306 19.87 23.74 -2.28
N VAL A 307 18.89 23.14 -2.96
CA VAL A 307 17.50 23.53 -2.88
C VAL A 307 16.98 23.27 -1.46
N ASP A 308 16.21 24.18 -0.93
CA ASP A 308 15.63 24.06 0.41
C ASP A 308 14.77 22.79 0.53
N GLU A 309 14.91 22.05 1.64
CA GLU A 309 14.19 20.76 1.84
C GLU A 309 12.66 20.94 1.88
N VAL A 310 12.14 22.10 2.33
CA VAL A 310 10.70 22.38 2.30
C VAL A 310 10.25 22.57 0.84
N ALA A 311 11.05 23.26 0.03
CA ALA A 311 10.78 23.40 -1.40
C ALA A 311 10.80 22.04 -2.10
N ILE A 312 11.80 21.18 -1.84
CA ILE A 312 11.89 19.83 -2.40
C ILE A 312 10.65 19.01 -2.05
N LYS A 313 10.24 18.98 -0.78
CA LYS A 313 9.06 18.25 -0.33
C LYS A 313 7.79 18.76 -1.01
N ARG A 314 7.60 20.04 -1.13
CA ARG A 314 6.44 20.68 -1.79
C ARG A 314 6.41 20.37 -3.28
N ILE A 315 7.52 20.57 -3.99
CA ILE A 315 7.64 20.27 -5.43
C ILE A 315 7.36 18.79 -5.71
N LEU A 316 7.90 17.89 -4.90
CA LEU A 316 7.70 16.46 -5.08
C LEU A 316 6.36 15.95 -4.52
N GLY A 317 5.72 16.66 -3.61
CA GLY A 317 4.49 16.21 -2.95
C GLY A 317 4.74 14.97 -2.08
N HIS A 318 5.75 15.05 -1.21
CA HIS A 318 5.98 14.08 -0.15
C HIS A 318 5.10 14.44 1.05
N SER A 319 4.46 13.43 1.67
CA SER A 319 3.77 13.62 2.95
C SER A 319 4.81 13.74 4.05
N ASP A 320 4.80 14.84 4.78
CA ASP A 320 5.54 14.97 6.02
C ASP A 320 4.91 14.06 7.07
N GLY A 321 5.65 13.09 7.55
CA GLY A 321 5.21 12.15 8.58
C GLY A 321 5.01 12.81 9.95
N ASP A 322 5.38 14.07 10.15
CA ASP A 322 5.27 14.71 11.46
C ASP A 322 5.69 16.19 11.49
N VAL A 323 5.17 17.04 10.62
CA VAL A 323 5.34 18.49 10.85
C VAL A 323 4.02 19.21 10.62
N THR A 324 3.51 19.70 11.72
CA THR A 324 2.42 20.63 11.96
C THR A 324 2.08 21.53 10.76
N GLU A 325 0.79 21.56 10.42
CA GLU A 325 0.12 22.35 9.38
C GLU A 325 0.33 23.89 9.42
N HIS A 326 1.40 24.38 10.01
CA HIS A 326 1.58 25.82 10.25
C HIS A 326 2.33 26.61 9.16
N TYR A 327 2.70 25.97 8.04
CA TYR A 327 3.26 26.73 6.89
C TYR A 327 2.28 26.77 5.73
N THR A 328 1.26 27.60 5.85
CA THR A 328 0.10 27.63 4.99
C THR A 328 0.31 28.28 3.63
N HIS A 329 1.36 28.99 3.38
CA HIS A 329 1.63 29.63 2.08
C HIS A 329 3.12 29.62 1.74
N VAL A 330 3.62 28.52 1.19
CA VAL A 330 4.90 28.59 0.48
C VAL A 330 4.63 29.36 -0.80
N ASP A 331 5.20 30.56 -0.89
CA ASP A 331 5.04 31.43 -2.04
C ASP A 331 5.60 30.77 -3.32
N VAL A 332 4.87 30.88 -4.40
CA VAL A 332 5.29 30.41 -5.73
C VAL A 332 6.63 31.01 -6.12
N SER A 333 6.89 32.26 -5.75
CA SER A 333 8.14 32.96 -6.01
C SER A 333 9.34 32.30 -5.29
N PHE A 334 9.14 31.82 -4.06
CA PHE A 334 10.15 31.05 -3.35
C PHE A 334 10.49 29.74 -4.08
N LEU A 335 9.47 28.96 -4.46
CA LEU A 335 9.69 27.72 -5.20
C LEU A 335 10.35 27.98 -6.57
N ALA A 336 9.97 29.05 -7.27
CA ALA A 336 10.56 29.44 -8.54
C ALA A 336 12.04 29.83 -8.41
N LYS A 337 12.41 30.52 -7.33
CA LYS A 337 13.80 30.85 -7.03
C LYS A 337 14.61 29.60 -6.70
N GLU A 338 14.05 28.71 -5.90
CA GLU A 338 14.71 27.48 -5.47
C GLU A 338 14.98 26.52 -6.65
N ILE A 339 14.04 26.32 -7.57
CA ILE A 339 14.24 25.42 -8.71
C ILE A 339 15.34 25.90 -9.68
N GLN A 340 15.61 27.20 -9.75
CA GLN A 340 16.66 27.76 -10.60
C GLN A 340 18.09 27.39 -10.14
N LYS A 341 18.27 26.92 -8.91
CA LYS A 341 19.55 26.41 -8.43
C LYS A 341 19.97 25.11 -9.13
N VAL A 342 19.01 24.39 -9.71
CA VAL A 342 19.28 23.13 -10.41
C VAL A 342 19.89 23.43 -11.77
N SER A 343 21.12 23.07 -11.98
CA SER A 343 21.89 23.31 -13.22
C SER A 343 21.45 22.41 -14.38
#